data_5d0eb7f433e2b37ef934edbc2da9154d
#
_entry.id   5d0eb7f433e2b37ef934edbc2da9154d
#
_cell.length_a   1.000
_cell.length_b   1.000
_cell.length_c   1.000
_cell.angle_alpha   90.00
_cell.angle_beta   90.00
_cell.angle_gamma   90.00
#
_symmetry.space_group_name_H-M   'P 1'
#
loop_
_entity.id
_entity.type
_entity.pdbx_description
1 polymer ?
#
loop_
_entity_poly.entity_id
_entity_poly.type
_entity_poly.pdbx_seq_one_letter_code
_entity_poly.pdbx_strand_id
1 'polypeptide(L)'
;MGNPLRLLPVSSSLKFSPDNAQSYIEQMILVNELVAKKLYMMPIYESPSIIDLRNRIDILYLLRDSLARIEDLILNIRVGGNDLCHMFGFRRHANESIHSIRPVSDIFSDIITVYGMDYVISGPVWEYYAGDSWKEGMIQEIREDRLCGFIGKTVIHPSQIPRSKQSLSGFTK
;
A
#
# COMPACT_ATOMS: atom_id res chain seq x y z
N MET A 1 -9.07 10.59 -27.73
CA MET A 1 -8.56 9.30 -27.21
C MET A 1 -7.50 9.61 -26.17
N GLY A 2 -7.85 9.53 -24.91
CA GLY A 2 -6.94 9.80 -23.79
C GLY A 2 -5.86 8.72 -23.72
N ASN A 3 -4.62 9.15 -23.78
CA ASN A 3 -3.45 8.29 -23.65
C ASN A 3 -3.36 7.80 -22.18
N PRO A 4 -3.17 6.51 -21.91
CA PRO A 4 -3.14 5.99 -20.54
C PRO A 4 -2.05 6.69 -19.74
N LEU A 5 -2.40 7.09 -18.52
CA LEU A 5 -1.45 7.54 -17.50
C LEU A 5 -0.28 6.56 -17.42
N ARG A 6 0.91 6.99 -17.79
CA ARG A 6 2.13 6.24 -17.49
C ARG A 6 2.39 6.46 -16.00
N LEU A 7 1.93 5.52 -15.21
CA LEU A 7 2.45 5.35 -13.87
C LEU A 7 3.94 5.05 -14.00
N LEU A 8 4.79 5.80 -13.30
CA LEU A 8 6.12 5.30 -13.02
C LEU A 8 5.91 3.97 -12.30
N PRO A 9 6.52 2.88 -12.77
CA PRO A 9 6.65 1.73 -11.92
C PRO A 9 7.50 2.19 -10.73
N VAL A 10 6.83 2.55 -9.64
CA VAL A 10 7.52 2.61 -8.37
C VAL A 10 7.93 1.17 -8.16
N SER A 11 9.19 0.88 -8.42
CA SER A 11 9.74 -0.45 -8.23
C SER A 11 9.37 -0.85 -6.80
N SER A 12 8.98 -2.10 -6.60
CA SER A 12 8.67 -2.68 -5.30
C SER A 12 9.80 -2.53 -4.26
N SER A 13 10.94 -1.97 -4.66
CA SER A 13 12.10 -1.67 -3.83
C SER A 13 12.12 -0.27 -3.22
N LEU A 14 11.17 0.59 -3.53
CA LEU A 14 11.09 1.95 -2.98
C LEU A 14 10.30 1.96 -1.66
N LYS A 15 10.94 1.42 -0.62
CA LYS A 15 10.45 1.54 0.74
C LYS A 15 10.44 3.01 1.15
N PHE A 16 9.28 3.57 1.44
CA PHE A 16 9.17 4.95 1.88
C PHE A 16 9.47 5.01 3.39
N SER A 17 10.47 5.79 3.75
CA SER A 17 11.01 5.89 5.12
C SER A 17 11.54 7.30 5.38
N PRO A 18 11.77 7.69 6.64
CA PRO A 18 12.36 8.97 6.96
C PRO A 18 13.69 9.25 6.24
N ASP A 19 14.50 8.20 6.02
CA ASP A 19 15.83 8.33 5.41
C ASP A 19 15.80 8.69 3.93
N ASN A 20 14.70 8.38 3.22
CA ASN A 20 14.60 8.54 1.77
C ASN A 20 13.45 9.44 1.30
N ALA A 21 12.50 9.77 2.16
CA ALA A 21 11.30 10.53 1.81
C ALA A 21 11.63 11.86 1.12
N GLN A 22 12.54 12.64 1.68
CA GLN A 22 12.94 13.93 1.14
C GLN A 22 13.51 13.81 -0.28
N SER A 23 14.42 12.84 -0.49
CA SER A 23 15.03 12.60 -1.81
C SER A 23 14.00 12.21 -2.86
N TYR A 24 13.04 11.34 -2.53
CA TYR A 24 11.99 10.95 -3.46
C TYR A 24 11.04 12.10 -3.80
N ILE A 25 10.70 12.92 -2.82
CA ILE A 25 9.86 14.10 -3.04
C ILE A 25 10.54 15.09 -3.98
N GLU A 26 11.80 15.39 -3.76
CA GLU A 26 12.59 16.27 -4.62
C GLU A 26 12.71 15.73 -6.04
N GLN A 27 12.97 14.42 -6.19
CA GLN A 27 13.00 13.77 -7.50
C GLN A 27 11.63 13.81 -8.20
N MET A 28 10.53 13.61 -7.48
CA MET A 28 9.18 13.70 -8.04
C MET A 28 8.85 15.09 -8.54
N ILE A 29 9.23 16.13 -7.81
CA ILE A 29 9.06 17.53 -8.24
C ILE A 29 9.88 17.77 -9.51
N LEU A 30 11.19 17.47 -9.48
CA LEU A 30 12.09 17.70 -10.60
C LEU A 30 11.66 16.97 -11.87
N VAL A 31 11.30 15.69 -11.76
CA VAL A 31 10.87 14.90 -12.92
C VAL A 31 9.58 15.47 -13.51
N ASN A 32 8.63 15.92 -12.70
CA ASN A 32 7.39 16.50 -13.19
C ASN A 32 7.57 17.87 -13.85
N GLU A 33 8.66 18.59 -13.57
CA GLU A 33 9.05 19.80 -14.31
C GLU A 33 9.61 19.49 -15.70
N LEU A 34 10.20 18.30 -15.88
CA LEU A 34 10.89 17.92 -17.11
C LEU A 34 10.01 17.11 -18.10
N VAL A 35 8.89 16.55 -17.63
CA VAL A 35 8.05 15.67 -18.45
C VAL A 35 6.74 16.32 -18.88
N ALA A 36 6.31 16.07 -20.10
CA ALA A 36 5.04 16.60 -20.62
C ALA A 36 3.80 15.97 -19.99
N LYS A 37 3.93 14.80 -19.34
CA LYS A 37 2.85 14.08 -18.67
C LYS A 37 3.14 13.97 -17.20
N LYS A 38 2.17 14.35 -16.40
CA LYS A 38 2.23 14.25 -14.95
C LYS A 38 2.48 12.78 -14.53
N LEU A 39 3.50 12.58 -13.71
CA LEU A 39 3.83 11.32 -13.09
C LEU A 39 3.33 11.33 -11.65
N TYR A 40 2.82 10.18 -11.21
CA TYR A 40 2.26 10.02 -9.87
C TYR A 40 3.08 9.05 -9.04
N MET A 41 3.12 9.28 -7.75
CA MET A 41 3.81 8.45 -6.77
C MET A 41 2.82 7.56 -6.02
N MET A 42 3.25 6.34 -5.69
CA MET A 42 2.56 5.42 -4.79
C MET A 42 3.56 4.97 -3.71
N PRO A 43 3.75 5.74 -2.63
CA PRO A 43 4.66 5.36 -1.56
C PRO A 43 4.23 4.04 -0.91
N ILE A 44 5.21 3.17 -0.58
CA ILE A 44 4.97 1.88 0.06
C ILE A 44 5.52 1.92 1.48
N TYR A 45 4.65 1.67 2.45
CA TYR A 45 4.98 1.62 3.86
C TYR A 45 5.32 0.18 4.27
N GLU A 46 6.61 -0.13 4.30
CA GLU A 46 7.15 -1.45 4.63
C GLU A 46 8.56 -1.35 5.24
N SER A 47 8.91 -0.18 5.76
CA SER A 47 10.22 0.10 6.33
C SER A 47 10.31 -0.42 7.78
N PRO A 48 11.49 -0.88 8.24
CA PRO A 48 11.71 -1.22 9.65
C PRO A 48 11.37 -0.08 10.63
N SER A 49 11.46 1.17 10.18
CA SER A 49 11.18 2.34 11.01
C SER A 49 9.76 2.38 11.57
N ILE A 50 8.77 1.78 10.89
CA ILE A 50 7.38 1.72 11.37
C ILE A 50 7.08 0.49 12.25
N ILE A 51 8.07 -0.38 12.48
CA ILE A 51 7.92 -1.52 13.39
C ILE A 51 8.09 -1.09 14.84
N ASP A 52 9.00 -0.15 15.11
CA ASP A 52 9.25 0.34 16.47
C ASP A 52 8.01 1.06 17.01
N LEU A 53 7.35 0.40 17.95
CA LEU A 53 6.12 0.88 18.57
C LEU A 53 6.28 2.25 19.27
N ARG A 54 7.49 2.58 19.75
CA ARG A 54 7.76 3.84 20.46
C ARG A 54 7.65 5.05 19.55
N ASN A 55 8.13 4.90 18.32
CA ASN A 55 8.30 6.02 17.39
C ASN A 55 7.34 5.94 16.19
N ARG A 56 6.60 4.84 16.04
CA ARG A 56 5.77 4.57 14.85
C ARG A 56 4.86 5.73 14.49
N ILE A 57 4.11 6.23 15.43
CA ILE A 57 3.12 7.28 15.18
C ILE A 57 3.81 8.58 14.75
N ASP A 58 4.87 8.97 15.43
CA ASP A 58 5.65 10.19 15.07
C ASP A 58 6.26 10.05 13.67
N ILE A 59 6.77 8.86 13.33
CA ILE A 59 7.31 8.57 11.99
C ILE A 59 6.22 8.63 10.92
N LEU A 60 5.04 8.07 11.17
CA LEU A 60 3.94 8.13 10.22
C LEU A 60 3.47 9.57 9.97
N TYR A 61 3.37 10.39 11.00
CA TYR A 61 3.07 11.83 10.85
C TYR A 61 4.17 12.58 10.13
N LEU A 62 5.45 12.35 10.46
CA LEU A 62 6.58 12.96 9.76
C LEU A 62 6.54 12.67 8.25
N LEU A 63 6.27 11.43 7.88
CA LEU A 63 6.17 11.02 6.48
C LEU A 63 4.94 11.62 5.80
N ARG A 64 3.80 11.71 6.50
CA ARG A 64 2.58 12.37 5.99
C ARG A 64 2.84 13.85 5.69
N ASP A 65 3.44 14.57 6.64
CA ASP A 65 3.74 15.99 6.48
C ASP A 65 4.72 16.21 5.30
N SER A 66 5.65 15.27 5.10
CA SER A 66 6.54 15.28 3.94
C SER A 66 5.76 15.13 2.62
N LEU A 67 4.76 14.24 2.55
CA LEU A 67 3.92 14.04 1.36
C LEU A 67 3.03 15.24 1.03
N ALA A 68 2.65 16.06 2.01
CA ALA A 68 1.83 17.25 1.79
C ALA A 68 2.45 18.21 0.75
N ARG A 69 3.78 18.20 0.58
CA ARG A 69 4.49 19.00 -0.43
C ARG A 69 4.19 18.58 -1.88
N ILE A 70 3.75 17.36 -2.09
CA ILE A 70 3.44 16.77 -3.40
C ILE A 70 2.09 16.06 -3.40
N GLU A 71 1.15 16.51 -2.60
CA GLU A 71 -0.16 15.86 -2.40
C GLU A 71 -0.86 15.56 -3.73
N ASP A 72 -0.87 16.52 -4.65
CA ASP A 72 -1.42 16.36 -6.01
C ASP A 72 -0.73 15.28 -6.86
N LEU A 73 0.45 14.81 -6.45
CA LEU A 73 1.21 13.78 -7.14
C LEU A 73 1.07 12.42 -6.47
N ILE A 74 0.36 12.31 -5.35
CA ILE A 74 0.14 11.04 -4.67
C ILE A 74 -1.11 10.36 -5.25
N LEU A 75 -0.92 9.21 -5.90
CA LEU A 75 -2.04 8.45 -6.45
C LEU A 75 -2.75 7.65 -5.34
N ASN A 76 -1.98 6.92 -4.55
CA ASN A 76 -2.44 6.20 -3.37
C ASN A 76 -1.26 5.84 -2.46
N ILE A 77 -1.57 5.50 -1.22
CA ILE A 77 -0.64 4.89 -0.27
C ILE A 77 -0.71 3.37 -0.40
N ARG A 78 0.42 2.70 -0.34
CA ARG A 78 0.50 1.23 -0.35
C ARG A 78 1.13 0.71 0.94
N VAL A 79 0.74 -0.49 1.35
CA VAL A 79 1.31 -1.18 2.52
C VAL A 79 2.00 -2.46 2.08
N GLY A 80 3.21 -2.69 2.57
CA GLY A 80 4.01 -3.88 2.28
C GLY A 80 3.80 -4.98 3.32
N GLY A 81 2.59 -5.52 3.38
CA GLY A 81 2.21 -6.46 4.43
C GLY A 81 3.09 -7.70 4.52
N ASN A 82 3.50 -8.27 3.39
CA ASN A 82 4.38 -9.44 3.38
C ASN A 82 5.78 -9.11 3.91
N ASP A 83 6.33 -7.95 3.56
CA ASP A 83 7.62 -7.48 4.10
C ASP A 83 7.55 -7.28 5.61
N LEU A 84 6.46 -6.69 6.11
CA LEU A 84 6.23 -6.56 7.56
C LEU A 84 6.14 -7.93 8.23
N CYS A 85 5.40 -8.89 7.64
CA CYS A 85 5.36 -10.26 8.15
C CYS A 85 6.76 -10.88 8.25
N HIS A 86 7.57 -10.74 7.20
CA HIS A 86 8.93 -11.29 7.17
C HIS A 86 9.82 -10.69 8.27
N MET A 87 9.70 -9.38 8.52
CA MET A 87 10.46 -8.72 9.60
C MET A 87 10.11 -9.24 11.00
N PHE A 88 8.86 -9.66 11.21
CA PHE A 88 8.42 -10.32 12.43
C PHE A 88 8.66 -11.84 12.44
N GLY A 89 9.15 -12.42 11.35
CA GLY A 89 9.31 -13.87 11.22
C GLY A 89 8.00 -14.64 11.01
N PHE A 90 6.91 -13.94 10.64
CA PHE A 90 5.62 -14.57 10.36
C PHE A 90 5.51 -15.00 8.91
N ARG A 91 4.81 -16.13 8.71
CA ARG A 91 4.41 -16.61 7.39
C ARG A 91 2.99 -17.13 7.47
N ARG A 92 2.10 -16.58 6.65
CA ARG A 92 0.71 -17.03 6.56
C ARG A 92 0.53 -18.13 5.53
N HIS A 93 -0.55 -18.87 5.64
CA HIS A 93 -0.99 -19.85 4.65
C HIS A 93 -2.06 -19.26 3.71
N ALA A 94 -2.38 -19.98 2.62
CA ALA A 94 -3.34 -19.55 1.60
C ALA A 94 -4.81 -19.43 2.07
N ASN A 95 -5.10 -19.82 3.28
CA ASN A 95 -6.41 -19.69 3.94
C ASN A 95 -6.38 -18.73 5.15
N GLU A 96 -5.28 -18.01 5.36
CA GLU A 96 -5.08 -17.10 6.48
C GLU A 96 -4.96 -15.66 5.98
N SER A 97 -5.79 -14.79 6.53
CA SER A 97 -5.69 -13.36 6.25
C SER A 97 -4.56 -12.72 7.06
N ILE A 98 -3.89 -11.76 6.45
CA ILE A 98 -2.85 -10.95 7.09
C ILE A 98 -3.41 -10.15 8.28
N HIS A 99 -4.69 -9.81 8.27
CA HIS A 99 -5.36 -9.11 9.36
C HIS A 99 -5.45 -9.94 10.65
N SER A 100 -5.29 -11.26 10.56
CA SER A 100 -5.20 -12.14 11.73
C SER A 100 -3.83 -12.09 12.41
N ILE A 101 -2.83 -11.51 11.76
CA ILE A 101 -1.47 -11.34 12.32
C ILE A 101 -1.42 -10.04 13.10
N ARG A 102 -1.71 -10.10 14.39
CA ARG A 102 -1.93 -8.94 15.25
C ARG A 102 -0.88 -7.83 15.13
N PRO A 103 0.45 -8.09 15.22
CA PRO A 103 1.44 -7.03 15.11
C PRO A 103 1.40 -6.29 13.77
N VAL A 104 1.06 -6.97 12.67
CA VAL A 104 0.94 -6.38 11.34
C VAL A 104 -0.38 -5.62 11.20
N SER A 105 -1.48 -6.19 11.71
CA SER A 105 -2.79 -5.56 11.72
C SER A 105 -2.79 -4.25 12.52
N ASP A 106 -2.07 -4.18 13.64
CA ASP A 106 -1.92 -2.96 14.42
C ASP A 106 -1.17 -1.86 13.63
N ILE A 107 -0.12 -2.21 12.87
CA ILE A 107 0.56 -1.27 11.96
C ILE A 107 -0.41 -0.75 10.88
N PHE A 108 -1.24 -1.61 10.32
CA PHE A 108 -2.24 -1.20 9.34
C PHE A 108 -3.27 -0.24 9.93
N SER A 109 -3.75 -0.49 11.15
CA SER A 109 -4.64 0.40 11.87
C SER A 109 -4.03 1.79 12.04
N ASP A 110 -2.76 1.86 12.43
CA ASP A 110 -2.04 3.12 12.60
C ASP A 110 -1.91 3.88 11.27
N ILE A 111 -1.56 3.17 10.17
CA ILE A 111 -1.49 3.77 8.83
C ILE A 111 -2.86 4.29 8.38
N ILE A 112 -3.93 3.52 8.55
CA ILE A 112 -5.29 3.96 8.21
C ILE A 112 -5.69 5.17 9.06
N THR A 113 -5.35 5.20 10.33
CA THR A 113 -5.68 6.32 11.23
C THR A 113 -4.96 7.61 10.80
N VAL A 114 -3.70 7.51 10.40
CA VAL A 114 -2.90 8.69 10.03
C VAL A 114 -3.25 9.20 8.63
N TYR A 115 -3.52 8.33 7.67
CA TYR A 115 -3.64 8.70 6.25
C TYR A 115 -5.05 8.59 5.67
N GLY A 116 -5.95 7.80 6.27
CA GLY A 116 -7.22 7.42 5.66
C GLY A 116 -8.22 8.54 5.41
N MET A 117 -8.03 9.71 6.05
CA MET A 117 -8.86 10.88 5.79
C MET A 117 -8.45 11.63 4.53
N ASP A 118 -7.16 11.64 4.20
CA ASP A 118 -6.59 12.47 3.14
C ASP A 118 -6.22 11.66 1.89
N TYR A 119 -5.87 10.38 2.06
CA TYR A 119 -5.34 9.55 0.99
C TYR A 119 -6.14 8.26 0.79
N VAL A 120 -6.18 7.78 -0.45
CA VAL A 120 -6.60 6.41 -0.75
C VAL A 120 -5.49 5.45 -0.33
N ILE A 121 -5.83 4.41 0.42
CA ILE A 121 -4.87 3.39 0.88
C ILE A 121 -5.24 2.05 0.27
N SER A 122 -4.28 1.44 -0.46
CA SER A 122 -4.45 0.11 -1.05
C SER A 122 -4.04 -0.97 -0.07
N GLY A 123 -4.86 -2.02 0.04
CA GLY A 123 -4.58 -3.19 0.84
C GLY A 123 -3.32 -3.95 0.41
N PRO A 124 -2.78 -4.78 1.29
CA PRO A 124 -1.55 -5.52 1.08
C PRO A 124 -1.66 -6.53 -0.07
N VAL A 125 -0.53 -6.97 -0.57
CA VAL A 125 -0.45 -8.02 -1.59
C VAL A 125 -0.96 -9.33 -1.02
N TRP A 126 -1.80 -10.02 -1.80
CA TRP A 126 -2.07 -11.44 -1.62
C TRP A 126 -1.02 -12.25 -2.38
N GLU A 127 -0.22 -13.05 -1.69
CA GLU A 127 0.95 -13.71 -2.27
C GLU A 127 0.63 -15.01 -3.03
N TYR A 128 -0.54 -15.59 -2.82
CA TYR A 128 -0.94 -16.84 -3.44
C TYR A 128 -1.74 -16.61 -4.72
N TYR A 129 -1.44 -17.37 -5.78
CA TYR A 129 -2.15 -17.32 -7.07
C TYR A 129 -2.35 -18.69 -7.72
N ALA A 130 -1.92 -19.77 -7.03
CA ALA A 130 -2.04 -21.16 -7.45
C ALA A 130 -2.25 -22.07 -6.23
N GLY A 131 -2.62 -23.32 -6.48
CA GLY A 131 -2.95 -24.30 -5.45
C GLY A 131 -4.39 -24.21 -4.95
N ASP A 132 -4.66 -24.89 -3.85
CA ASP A 132 -5.99 -24.94 -3.25
C ASP A 132 -6.22 -23.71 -2.34
N SER A 133 -7.49 -23.34 -2.19
CA SER A 133 -7.97 -22.30 -1.22
C SER A 133 -7.44 -20.88 -1.42
N TRP A 134 -6.55 -20.58 -2.36
CA TRP A 134 -6.00 -19.23 -2.52
C TRP A 134 -7.07 -18.20 -2.94
N LYS A 135 -8.09 -18.63 -3.68
CA LYS A 135 -9.16 -17.75 -4.14
C LYS A 135 -10.08 -17.34 -3.00
N GLU A 136 -10.45 -18.30 -2.19
CA GLU A 136 -11.27 -18.11 -1.01
C GLU A 136 -10.55 -17.22 0.01
N GLY A 137 -9.28 -17.52 0.27
CA GLY A 137 -8.44 -16.70 1.16
C GLY A 137 -8.28 -15.26 0.66
N MET A 138 -8.04 -15.07 -0.63
CA MET A 138 -7.97 -13.74 -1.22
C MET A 138 -9.29 -12.97 -1.09
N ILE A 139 -10.43 -13.61 -1.35
CA ILE A 139 -11.75 -12.97 -1.22
C ILE A 139 -12.02 -12.59 0.24
N GLN A 140 -11.67 -13.47 1.17
CA GLN A 140 -11.81 -13.20 2.59
C GLN A 140 -10.94 -12.00 3.01
N GLU A 141 -9.67 -11.98 2.61
CA GLU A 141 -8.78 -10.86 2.94
C GLU A 141 -9.26 -9.53 2.33
N ILE A 142 -9.79 -9.52 1.10
CA ILE A 142 -10.36 -8.29 0.51
C ILE A 142 -11.58 -7.79 1.29
N ARG A 143 -12.40 -8.67 1.85
CA ARG A 143 -13.51 -8.26 2.72
C ARG A 143 -13.01 -7.61 4.00
N GLU A 144 -11.96 -8.16 4.58
CA GLU A 144 -11.31 -7.61 5.78
C GLU A 144 -10.58 -6.30 5.47
N ASP A 145 -9.85 -6.21 4.36
CA ASP A 145 -9.25 -4.96 3.86
C ASP A 145 -10.30 -3.84 3.86
N ARG A 146 -11.47 -4.13 3.29
CA ARG A 146 -12.56 -3.15 3.23
C ARG A 146 -13.04 -2.71 4.61
N LEU A 147 -13.23 -3.65 5.53
CA LEU A 147 -13.67 -3.35 6.89
C LEU A 147 -12.64 -2.53 7.66
N CYS A 148 -11.36 -2.71 7.34
CA CYS A 148 -10.26 -1.95 7.91
C CYS A 148 -10.03 -0.58 7.25
N GLY A 149 -10.76 -0.24 6.16
CA GLY A 149 -10.66 1.07 5.50
C GLY A 149 -9.76 1.10 4.26
N PHE A 150 -9.23 -0.03 3.81
CA PHE A 150 -8.49 -0.10 2.55
C PHE A 150 -9.41 0.01 1.34
N ILE A 151 -8.96 0.74 0.32
CA ILE A 151 -9.66 0.92 -0.96
C ILE A 151 -8.76 0.38 -2.07
N GLY A 152 -9.08 -0.80 -2.57
CA GLY A 152 -8.25 -1.47 -3.57
C GLY A 152 -7.31 -2.51 -2.97
N LYS A 153 -6.62 -3.23 -3.85
CA LYS A 153 -5.66 -4.27 -3.50
C LYS A 153 -4.56 -4.36 -4.53
N THR A 154 -3.35 -4.54 -4.06
CA THR A 154 -2.24 -4.84 -4.96
C THR A 154 -2.31 -6.30 -5.40
N VAL A 155 -2.26 -6.55 -6.71
CA VAL A 155 -2.23 -7.88 -7.32
C VAL A 155 -0.88 -8.12 -8.00
N ILE A 156 -0.37 -9.34 -7.93
CA ILE A 156 0.93 -9.75 -8.47
C ILE A 156 0.82 -10.79 -9.59
N HIS A 157 -0.37 -11.30 -9.85
CA HIS A 157 -0.61 -12.27 -10.90
C HIS A 157 -1.94 -12.00 -11.65
N PRO A 158 -2.00 -12.18 -12.98
CA PRO A 158 -3.22 -11.91 -13.76
C PRO A 158 -4.47 -12.68 -13.28
N SER A 159 -4.32 -13.90 -12.75
CA SER A 159 -5.45 -14.70 -12.24
C SER A 159 -6.16 -14.07 -11.04
N GLN A 160 -5.51 -13.12 -10.34
CA GLN A 160 -6.07 -12.41 -9.21
C GLN A 160 -7.01 -11.26 -9.63
N ILE A 161 -6.84 -10.70 -10.85
CA ILE A 161 -7.57 -9.51 -11.32
C ILE A 161 -9.10 -9.71 -11.32
N PRO A 162 -9.67 -10.82 -11.84
CA PRO A 162 -11.13 -11.00 -11.84
C PRO A 162 -11.71 -11.02 -10.42
N ARG A 163 -10.99 -11.58 -9.48
CA ARG A 163 -11.43 -11.71 -8.07
C ARG A 163 -11.38 -10.39 -7.33
N SER A 164 -10.30 -9.61 -7.51
CA SER A 164 -10.21 -8.28 -6.92
C SER A 164 -11.29 -7.34 -7.46
N LYS A 165 -11.54 -7.33 -8.78
CA LYS A 165 -12.61 -6.53 -9.39
C LYS A 165 -13.99 -6.89 -8.87
N GLN A 166 -14.31 -8.19 -8.79
CA GLN A 166 -15.61 -8.67 -8.31
C GLN A 166 -15.84 -8.30 -6.83
N SER A 167 -14.82 -8.42 -6.00
CA SER A 167 -14.94 -8.15 -4.56
C SER A 167 -14.89 -6.64 -4.23
N LEU A 168 -14.34 -5.83 -5.13
CA LEU A 168 -14.24 -4.37 -5.00
C LEU A 168 -15.36 -3.63 -5.74
N SER A 169 -16.17 -4.32 -6.58
CA SER A 169 -17.34 -3.74 -7.25
C SER A 169 -18.43 -3.41 -6.22
N GLY A 170 -18.48 -2.19 -5.78
CA GLY A 170 -19.37 -1.68 -4.72
C GLY A 170 -18.76 -0.51 -3.97
N PHE A 171 -17.51 -0.16 -4.33
CA PHE A 171 -16.84 1.01 -3.84
C PHE A 171 -17.13 2.19 -4.78
N THR A 172 -18.16 2.93 -4.49
CA THR A 172 -18.29 4.34 -4.90
C THR A 172 -18.17 5.16 -3.63
N LYS A 173 -17.12 5.98 -3.56
CA LYS A 173 -17.14 7.17 -2.72
C LYS A 173 -17.91 8.23 -3.43
#